data_ddf9d192be951ad0d6ff29f09f7c2687
#
_entry.id   ddf9d192be951ad0d6ff29f09f7c2687
#
_cell.length_a   1.000
_cell.length_b   1.000
_cell.length_c   1.000
_cell.angle_alpha   90.00
_cell.angle_beta   90.00
_cell.angle_gamma   90.00
#
_symmetry.space_group_name_H-M   'P 1'
#
loop_
_entity.id
_entity.type
_entity.pdbx_description
1 polymer ?
#
loop_
_entity_poly.entity_id
_entity_poly.type
_entity_poly.pdbx_seq_one_letter_code
_entity_poly.pdbx_strand_id
1 'polypeptide(L)'
;EIGSGLVGSEMCIRDRSEAVHARLSLVSQVHSGVAVDVDDSFVVNTPFGFDVSGTHRSVEEYQTGRGMETDADGRKHEPTEPTGSAENVSQVIEADGQVTSQSGIALGMFAADCLPVLLADPVTGVIGAAHCGRRGLERGIIESTVELMKLKGADPTNIIATLGPRICGDCYEVGDEVADQFVKRFPLTKTQTRFGGAGIDIAEAAMIDLAFAGVHQVADSMPRVHAATEYLEADPELAELCRTDGEGPAELAERIGNINHSMCTLENPLWYSHRRASLANKAHEGRLLALIVRQ
;
A
#
# COMPACT_ATOMS: atom_id res chain seq x y z
N GLU A 1 8.18 14.63 -16.58
CA GLU A 1 7.19 13.53 -16.62
C GLU A 1 6.89 13.05 -15.21
N ILE A 2 5.64 12.65 -14.95
CA ILE A 2 5.23 12.01 -13.70
C ILE A 2 4.96 10.54 -14.04
N GLY A 3 5.79 9.66 -13.53
CA GLY A 3 5.63 8.21 -13.68
C GLY A 3 4.92 7.60 -12.48
N SER A 4 3.93 6.77 -12.70
CA SER A 4 3.31 5.91 -11.70
C SER A 4 3.40 4.46 -12.15
N GLY A 5 3.68 3.56 -11.25
CA GLY A 5 3.84 2.14 -11.57
C GLY A 5 3.64 1.21 -10.38
N LEU A 6 3.29 -0.02 -10.69
CA LEU A 6 3.23 -1.11 -9.75
C LEU A 6 4.40 -2.05 -10.03
N VAL A 7 5.17 -2.38 -9.02
CA VAL A 7 6.35 -3.24 -9.14
C VAL A 7 6.11 -4.50 -8.32
N GLY A 8 6.36 -5.66 -8.94
CA GLY A 8 6.23 -6.96 -8.29
C GLY A 8 7.17 -7.12 -7.08
N SER A 9 6.92 -8.10 -6.26
CA SER A 9 7.29 -8.18 -4.85
C SER A 9 8.73 -8.54 -4.52
N GLU A 10 9.50 -9.10 -5.42
CA GLU A 10 10.79 -9.73 -5.08
C GLU A 10 12.02 -8.85 -5.36
N MET A 11 11.82 -7.69 -6.01
CA MET A 11 12.92 -6.76 -6.24
C MET A 11 13.38 -6.09 -4.95
N CYS A 12 14.67 -6.13 -4.68
CA CYS A 12 15.22 -5.40 -3.54
C CYS A 12 15.05 -3.89 -3.76
N ILE A 13 15.09 -3.10 -2.68
CA ILE A 13 14.88 -1.64 -2.72
C ILE A 13 15.86 -0.94 -3.66
N ARG A 14 17.10 -1.44 -3.70
CA ARG A 14 18.14 -0.91 -4.58
C ARG A 14 17.73 -1.06 -6.05
N ASP A 15 17.27 -2.25 -6.44
CA ASP A 15 16.83 -2.52 -7.82
C ASP A 15 15.64 -1.66 -8.20
N ARG A 16 14.74 -1.38 -7.24
CA ARG A 16 13.56 -0.51 -7.45
C ARG A 16 13.97 0.95 -7.63
N SER A 17 14.92 1.44 -6.83
CA SER A 17 15.46 2.80 -6.97
C SER A 17 16.17 2.97 -8.32
N GLU A 18 16.91 1.96 -8.76
CA GLU A 18 17.55 1.93 -10.07
C GLU A 18 16.51 1.90 -11.21
N ALA A 19 15.45 1.09 -11.08
CA ALA A 19 14.40 1.00 -12.10
C ALA A 19 13.64 2.31 -12.31
N VAL A 20 13.42 3.10 -11.26
CA VAL A 20 12.75 4.40 -11.36
C VAL A 20 13.69 5.59 -11.44
N HIS A 21 15.01 5.36 -11.41
CA HIS A 21 16.04 6.39 -11.39
C HIS A 21 15.83 7.49 -10.34
N ALA A 22 15.34 7.10 -9.16
CA ALA A 22 14.97 8.02 -8.09
C ALA A 22 15.28 7.44 -6.71
N ARG A 23 15.45 8.33 -5.72
CA ARG A 23 15.56 7.92 -4.32
C ARG A 23 14.17 7.51 -3.81
N LEU A 24 14.07 6.32 -3.25
CA LEU A 24 12.81 5.80 -2.75
C LEU A 24 12.55 6.27 -1.32
N SER A 25 11.41 6.93 -1.10
CA SER A 25 10.89 7.28 0.21
C SER A 25 9.80 6.30 0.64
N LEU A 26 9.94 5.75 1.83
CA LEU A 26 9.00 4.80 2.44
C LEU A 26 8.74 5.23 3.88
N VAL A 27 7.56 4.92 4.38
CA VAL A 27 7.12 5.19 5.75
C VAL A 27 6.66 3.90 6.42
N SER A 28 6.65 3.86 7.73
CA SER A 28 6.01 2.80 8.50
C SER A 28 4.50 3.00 8.50
N GLN A 29 3.80 2.19 7.70
CA GLN A 29 2.36 2.28 7.52
C GLN A 29 1.63 1.62 8.70
N VAL A 30 0.93 2.43 9.48
CA VAL A 30 0.26 2.01 10.73
C VAL A 30 -1.26 2.20 10.68
N HIS A 31 -1.81 2.42 9.48
CA HIS A 31 -3.22 2.72 9.23
C HIS A 31 -3.69 3.98 9.97
N SER A 32 -2.84 5.01 9.99
CA SER A 32 -3.11 6.33 10.56
C SER A 32 -3.82 7.25 9.56
N GLY A 33 -4.15 8.47 10.02
CA GLY A 33 -4.55 9.60 9.17
C GLY A 33 -3.40 10.61 8.98
N VAL A 34 -2.15 10.21 9.17
CA VAL A 34 -0.98 11.10 9.16
C VAL A 34 -0.33 11.08 7.79
N ALA A 35 -0.14 12.27 7.21
CA ALA A 35 0.70 12.50 6.04
C ALA A 35 1.95 13.30 6.41
N VAL A 36 3.08 13.02 5.77
CA VAL A 36 4.37 13.66 6.04
C VAL A 36 4.94 14.34 4.80
N ASP A 37 5.57 15.50 5.04
CA ASP A 37 6.36 16.20 4.05
C ASP A 37 7.75 15.56 3.96
N VAL A 38 8.00 14.91 2.82
CA VAL A 38 9.26 14.20 2.57
C VAL A 38 10.41 15.15 2.28
N ASP A 39 10.13 16.38 1.85
CA ASP A 39 11.16 17.38 1.55
C ASP A 39 11.88 17.82 2.83
N ASP A 40 11.14 17.92 3.95
CA ASP A 40 11.68 18.34 5.25
C ASP A 40 12.21 17.16 6.08
N SER A 41 11.67 15.96 5.85
CA SER A 41 11.95 14.77 6.64
C SER A 41 12.33 13.55 5.80
N PHE A 42 13.15 13.76 4.76
CA PHE A 42 13.55 12.66 3.89
C PHE A 42 14.22 11.55 4.71
N VAL A 43 13.52 10.45 4.85
CA VAL A 43 14.04 9.26 5.52
C VAL A 43 14.81 8.44 4.51
N VAL A 44 16.13 8.50 4.59
CA VAL A 44 16.97 7.56 3.85
C VAL A 44 16.72 6.18 4.42
N ASN A 45 16.22 5.31 3.57
CA ASN A 45 15.87 3.96 3.92
C ASN A 45 16.89 3.22 4.76
N THR A 46 16.47 2.71 5.89
CA THR A 46 17.01 1.49 6.42
C THR A 46 16.63 0.33 5.51
N PRO A 47 17.56 -0.59 5.23
CA PRO A 47 17.26 -1.74 4.41
C PRO A 47 16.09 -2.52 5.03
N PHE A 48 15.18 -2.97 4.18
CA PHE A 48 14.00 -3.69 4.52
C PHE A 48 14.28 -4.96 5.30
N GLY A 49 13.71 -5.05 6.41
CA GLY A 49 13.43 -6.16 7.27
C GLY A 49 12.18 -5.88 8.07
N PHE A 50 11.40 -4.87 7.67
CA PHE A 50 10.16 -4.55 8.36
C PHE A 50 9.07 -5.49 7.91
N ASP A 51 8.80 -6.48 8.74
CA ASP A 51 7.55 -7.19 8.72
C ASP A 51 6.45 -6.22 9.17
N VAL A 52 5.80 -5.59 8.20
CA VAL A 52 4.64 -4.73 8.44
C VAL A 52 3.39 -5.57 8.69
N SER A 53 3.49 -6.89 8.63
CA SER A 53 2.39 -7.86 8.74
C SER A 53 1.98 -8.20 10.18
N GLY A 54 2.27 -7.34 11.16
CA GLY A 54 1.55 -7.42 12.41
C GLY A 54 2.25 -7.99 13.65
N THR A 55 3.56 -8.20 13.63
CA THR A 55 4.30 -8.26 14.89
C THR A 55 4.62 -6.84 15.30
N HIS A 56 3.76 -6.27 16.13
CA HIS A 56 3.95 -4.97 16.76
C HIS A 56 5.24 -4.96 17.58
N ARG A 57 6.35 -4.66 16.93
CA ARG A 57 7.47 -4.07 17.67
C ARG A 57 7.18 -2.58 17.73
N SER A 58 7.05 -2.05 18.93
CA SER A 58 6.92 -0.62 19.15
C SER A 58 8.16 0.10 18.60
N VAL A 59 8.00 1.35 18.18
CA VAL A 59 9.15 2.19 17.78
C VAL A 59 10.23 2.21 18.87
N GLU A 60 9.84 2.14 20.15
CA GLU A 60 10.74 2.03 21.30
C GLU A 60 11.59 0.75 21.29
N GLU A 61 11.03 -0.41 20.93
CA GLU A 61 11.79 -1.66 20.83
C GLU A 61 12.79 -1.63 19.68
N TYR A 62 12.47 -0.89 18.61
CA TYR A 62 13.36 -0.71 17.47
C TYR A 62 14.47 0.30 17.77
N GLN A 63 14.15 1.39 18.45
CA GLN A 63 15.12 2.44 18.83
C GLN A 63 16.07 1.99 19.94
N THR A 64 15.63 1.07 20.80
CA THR A 64 16.44 0.61 21.94
C THR A 64 17.22 -0.67 21.67
N GLY A 65 17.03 -1.32 20.51
CA GLY A 65 17.69 -2.60 20.19
C GLY A 65 17.33 -3.73 21.15
N ARG A 66 16.32 -3.54 21.99
CA ARG A 66 15.90 -4.51 23.01
C ARG A 66 14.95 -5.56 22.45
N GLY A 67 15.33 -6.21 21.35
CA GLY A 67 14.78 -7.50 21.00
C GLY A 67 15.66 -8.59 21.58
N MET A 68 15.20 -9.33 22.57
CA MET A 68 15.93 -10.50 23.07
C MET A 68 16.09 -11.51 21.93
N GLU A 69 17.29 -11.63 21.38
CA GLU A 69 17.65 -12.76 20.53
C GLU A 69 17.82 -13.98 21.41
N THR A 70 17.04 -15.01 21.15
CA THR A 70 17.25 -16.34 21.68
C THR A 70 18.08 -17.14 20.68
N ASP A 71 19.23 -17.67 21.12
CA ASP A 71 20.00 -18.60 20.31
C ASP A 71 19.27 -19.95 20.11
N ALA A 72 19.82 -20.79 19.25
CA ALA A 72 19.25 -22.10 18.94
C ALA A 72 19.10 -23.02 20.18
N ASP A 73 19.71 -22.67 21.30
CA ASP A 73 19.68 -23.41 22.58
C ASP A 73 18.74 -22.76 23.61
N GLY A 74 17.97 -21.71 23.23
CA GLY A 74 16.98 -21.06 24.10
C GLY A 74 17.56 -20.14 25.17
N ARG A 75 18.83 -19.73 25.06
CA ARG A 75 19.47 -18.79 25.98
C ARG A 75 19.27 -17.36 25.55
N LYS A 76 18.85 -16.53 26.48
CA LYS A 76 18.68 -15.08 26.28
C LYS A 76 20.03 -14.39 26.43
N HIS A 77 20.49 -13.74 25.37
CA HIS A 77 21.68 -12.87 25.42
C HIS A 77 21.25 -11.41 25.55
N GLU A 78 21.90 -10.67 26.46
CA GLU A 78 21.83 -9.21 26.43
C GLU A 78 22.55 -8.73 25.17
N PRO A 79 21.97 -7.77 24.40
CA PRO A 79 22.62 -7.23 23.23
C PRO A 79 23.94 -6.57 23.63
N THR A 80 25.04 -7.01 23.02
CA THR A 80 26.32 -6.29 23.08
C THR A 80 26.14 -4.89 22.55
N GLU A 81 26.52 -3.87 23.31
CA GLU A 81 26.44 -2.48 22.86
C GLU A 81 27.13 -2.32 21.50
N PRO A 82 26.49 -1.65 20.53
CA PRO A 82 27.11 -1.37 19.26
C PRO A 82 28.26 -0.39 19.49
N THR A 83 29.50 -0.85 19.36
CA THR A 83 30.68 0.00 19.27
C THR A 83 30.75 0.64 17.88
N GLY A 84 29.93 1.66 17.67
CA GLY A 84 29.88 2.44 16.44
C GLY A 84 29.28 3.81 16.74
N SER A 85 29.99 4.86 16.33
CA SER A 85 29.63 6.27 16.50
C SER A 85 28.17 6.55 16.22
N ALA A 86 27.51 7.27 17.12
CA ALA A 86 26.10 7.66 17.11
C ALA A 86 25.75 8.70 16.03
N GLU A 87 26.11 8.45 14.78
CA GLU A 87 25.77 9.30 13.64
C GLU A 87 25.00 8.47 12.60
N ASN A 88 23.71 8.68 12.52
CA ASN A 88 22.70 8.10 11.61
C ASN A 88 21.84 6.97 12.19
N VAL A 89 21.14 7.24 13.27
CA VAL A 89 19.90 6.50 13.54
C VAL A 89 18.85 7.03 12.54
N SER A 90 18.57 6.28 11.49
CA SER A 90 17.51 6.61 10.55
C SER A 90 16.19 6.54 11.32
N GLN A 91 15.57 7.68 11.53
CA GLN A 91 14.30 7.77 12.23
C GLN A 91 13.20 7.20 11.32
N VAL A 92 12.59 6.09 11.73
CA VAL A 92 11.43 5.54 11.05
C VAL A 92 10.23 6.43 11.34
N ILE A 93 9.61 6.98 10.29
CA ILE A 93 8.42 7.83 10.44
C ILE A 93 7.18 6.97 10.27
N GLU A 94 6.33 6.96 11.31
CA GLU A 94 5.00 6.36 11.24
C GLU A 94 4.04 7.32 10.53
N ALA A 95 3.61 6.93 9.33
CA ALA A 95 2.66 7.68 8.52
C ALA A 95 2.01 6.75 7.49
N ASP A 96 0.89 7.20 6.93
CA ASP A 96 0.20 6.51 5.83
C ASP A 96 0.03 7.41 4.61
N GLY A 97 0.54 8.64 4.66
CA GLY A 97 0.62 9.58 3.55
C GLY A 97 2.02 10.19 3.40
N GLN A 98 2.43 10.45 2.18
CA GLN A 98 3.69 11.11 1.85
C GLN A 98 3.45 12.15 0.76
N VAL A 99 4.14 13.30 0.84
CA VAL A 99 4.08 14.35 -0.17
C VAL A 99 5.48 14.90 -0.44
N THR A 100 5.79 15.21 -1.70
CA THR A 100 7.01 15.90 -2.11
C THR A 100 6.76 16.88 -3.24
N SER A 101 7.52 17.97 -3.26
CA SER A 101 7.63 18.89 -4.40
C SER A 101 8.94 18.72 -5.17
N GLN A 102 9.85 17.88 -4.70
CA GLN A 102 11.16 17.66 -5.32
C GLN A 102 11.08 16.59 -6.41
N SER A 103 11.87 16.79 -7.50
CA SER A 103 12.11 15.75 -8.49
C SER A 103 13.15 14.74 -7.98
N GLY A 104 13.15 13.54 -8.55
CA GLY A 104 14.08 12.48 -8.18
C GLY A 104 13.81 11.81 -6.82
N ILE A 105 12.63 12.05 -6.22
CA ILE A 105 12.13 11.31 -5.07
C ILE A 105 10.91 10.51 -5.51
N ALA A 106 10.95 9.20 -5.31
CA ALA A 106 9.84 8.30 -5.52
C ALA A 106 9.14 8.03 -4.19
N LEU A 107 7.84 8.31 -4.11
CA LEU A 107 7.03 7.98 -2.94
C LEU A 107 6.47 6.57 -3.11
N GLY A 108 6.70 5.70 -2.12
CA GLY A 108 6.30 4.30 -2.16
C GLY A 108 5.27 3.96 -1.08
N MET A 109 4.23 3.18 -1.45
CA MET A 109 3.23 2.62 -0.55
C MET A 109 3.10 1.13 -0.78
N PHE A 110 3.26 0.36 0.29
CA PHE A 110 3.01 -1.08 0.28
C PHE A 110 1.52 -1.36 0.48
N ALA A 111 1.01 -2.33 -0.25
CA ALA A 111 -0.35 -2.80 -0.10
C ALA A 111 -0.48 -4.31 -0.33
N ALA A 112 -1.40 -4.91 0.42
CA ALA A 112 -1.98 -6.22 0.21
C ALA A 112 -3.41 -6.12 0.74
N ASP A 113 -4.35 -5.80 -0.14
CA ASP A 113 -5.76 -5.46 0.05
C ASP A 113 -6.08 -3.99 0.31
N CYS A 114 -5.29 -3.24 1.08
CA CYS A 114 -5.49 -1.80 1.23
C CYS A 114 -5.28 -1.09 -0.12
N LEU A 115 -5.99 0.02 -0.32
CA LEU A 115 -5.95 0.81 -1.56
C LEU A 115 -4.78 1.79 -1.53
N PRO A 116 -3.78 1.69 -2.41
CA PRO A 116 -2.83 2.78 -2.63
C PRO A 116 -3.47 3.85 -3.53
N VAL A 117 -3.43 5.11 -3.09
CA VAL A 117 -3.87 6.28 -3.88
C VAL A 117 -2.64 7.11 -4.21
N LEU A 118 -2.39 7.33 -5.50
CA LEU A 118 -1.30 8.15 -6.00
C LEU A 118 -1.88 9.46 -6.54
N LEU A 119 -1.28 10.59 -6.16
CA LEU A 119 -1.78 11.93 -6.43
C LEU A 119 -0.70 12.76 -7.13
N ALA A 120 -1.07 13.49 -8.16
CA ALA A 120 -0.15 14.38 -8.87
C ALA A 120 -0.84 15.67 -9.26
N ASP A 121 -0.23 16.80 -8.95
CA ASP A 121 -0.55 18.09 -9.57
C ASP A 121 0.47 18.34 -10.71
N PRO A 122 0.07 18.18 -11.99
CA PRO A 122 0.99 18.35 -13.12
C PRO A 122 1.40 19.81 -13.35
N VAL A 123 0.71 20.78 -12.76
CA VAL A 123 1.00 22.22 -12.91
C VAL A 123 2.14 22.61 -11.98
N THR A 124 2.06 22.22 -10.71
CA THR A 124 3.09 22.54 -9.70
C THR A 124 4.17 21.46 -9.60
N GLY A 125 3.87 20.25 -10.04
CA GLY A 125 4.74 19.10 -9.92
C GLY A 125 4.78 18.51 -8.50
N VAL A 126 3.88 18.92 -7.61
CA VAL A 126 3.71 18.29 -6.29
C VAL A 126 3.06 16.92 -6.46
N ILE A 127 3.65 15.91 -5.85
CA ILE A 127 3.12 14.54 -5.84
C ILE A 127 2.83 14.07 -4.43
N GLY A 128 1.86 13.16 -4.30
CA GLY A 128 1.48 12.54 -3.04
C GLY A 128 1.18 11.05 -3.22
N ALA A 129 1.33 10.29 -2.15
CA ALA A 129 0.95 8.89 -2.09
C ALA A 129 0.27 8.62 -0.74
N ALA A 130 -0.87 7.92 -0.73
CA ALA A 130 -1.63 7.60 0.45
C ALA A 130 -1.97 6.11 0.52
N HIS A 131 -1.79 5.50 1.70
CA HIS A 131 -2.20 4.14 2.02
C HIS A 131 -3.61 4.16 2.61
N CYS A 132 -4.59 3.85 1.77
CA CYS A 132 -6.00 3.94 2.11
C CYS A 132 -6.57 2.56 2.50
N GLY A 133 -6.19 2.06 3.66
CA GLY A 133 -6.90 0.98 4.33
C GLY A 133 -8.18 1.53 5.00
N ARG A 134 -9.11 0.64 5.41
CA ARG A 134 -10.34 1.03 6.10
C ARG A 134 -10.09 2.05 7.22
N ARG A 135 -9.16 1.75 8.13
CA ARG A 135 -8.85 2.63 9.28
C ARG A 135 -8.21 3.95 8.86
N GLY A 136 -7.36 3.96 7.82
CA GLY A 136 -6.76 5.18 7.28
C GLY A 136 -7.81 6.11 6.69
N LEU A 137 -8.76 5.57 5.94
CA LEU A 137 -9.92 6.32 5.41
C LEU A 137 -10.78 6.89 6.54
N GLU A 138 -11.15 6.08 7.55
CA GLU A 138 -11.88 6.56 8.72
C GLU A 138 -11.17 7.70 9.45
N ARG A 139 -9.84 7.79 9.35
CA ARG A 139 -8.99 8.82 9.97
C ARG A 139 -8.63 9.98 9.03
N GLY A 140 -9.16 10.01 7.80
CA GLY A 140 -8.98 11.10 6.87
C GLY A 140 -7.62 11.16 6.19
N ILE A 141 -7.02 10.03 5.86
CA ILE A 141 -5.67 9.99 5.24
C ILE A 141 -5.61 10.72 3.90
N ILE A 142 -6.68 10.66 3.08
CA ILE A 142 -6.74 11.37 1.80
C ILE A 142 -6.79 12.88 2.05
N GLU A 143 -7.66 13.34 2.96
CA GLU A 143 -7.76 14.75 3.32
C GLU A 143 -6.42 15.30 3.81
N SER A 144 -5.76 14.57 4.74
CA SER A 144 -4.44 14.96 5.26
C SER A 144 -3.38 15.04 4.17
N THR A 145 -3.38 14.10 3.22
CA THR A 145 -2.42 14.10 2.12
C THR A 145 -2.68 15.26 1.16
N VAL A 146 -3.93 15.51 0.79
CA VAL A 146 -4.30 16.63 -0.10
C VAL A 146 -4.04 17.98 0.55
N GLU A 147 -4.36 18.15 1.84
CA GLU A 147 -4.04 19.39 2.58
C GLU A 147 -2.53 19.65 2.60
N LEU A 148 -1.72 18.62 2.80
CA LEU A 148 -0.27 18.77 2.76
C LEU A 148 0.22 19.13 1.34
N MET A 149 -0.37 18.55 0.29
CA MET A 149 -0.10 18.96 -1.10
C MET A 149 -0.44 20.43 -1.35
N LYS A 150 -1.58 20.91 -0.81
CA LYS A 150 -1.97 22.33 -0.90
C LYS A 150 -0.98 23.27 -0.21
N LEU A 151 -0.48 22.86 0.97
CA LEU A 151 0.57 23.64 1.68
C LEU A 151 1.86 23.75 0.85
N LYS A 152 2.11 22.79 -0.04
CA LYS A 152 3.23 22.81 -1.00
C LYS A 152 2.88 23.48 -2.34
N GLY A 153 1.71 24.10 -2.44
CA GLY A 153 1.29 24.91 -3.58
C GLY A 153 0.44 24.18 -4.63
N ALA A 154 0.05 22.93 -4.39
CA ALA A 154 -0.87 22.23 -5.30
C ALA A 154 -2.29 22.82 -5.23
N ASP A 155 -2.97 22.82 -6.38
CA ASP A 155 -4.39 23.12 -6.47
C ASP A 155 -5.17 21.81 -6.59
N PRO A 156 -6.10 21.49 -5.66
CA PRO A 156 -6.89 20.28 -5.71
C PRO A 156 -7.60 20.05 -7.05
N THR A 157 -7.99 21.12 -7.74
CA THR A 157 -8.67 21.03 -9.03
C THR A 157 -7.75 20.55 -10.17
N ASN A 158 -6.43 20.68 -10.00
CA ASN A 158 -5.42 20.19 -10.94
C ASN A 158 -4.93 18.77 -10.55
N ILE A 159 -5.18 18.34 -9.31
CA ILE A 159 -4.70 17.04 -8.87
C ILE A 159 -5.41 15.92 -9.61
N ILE A 160 -4.61 15.01 -10.16
CA ILE A 160 -5.07 13.77 -10.78
C ILE A 160 -4.77 12.64 -9.79
N ALA A 161 -5.80 11.91 -9.39
CA ALA A 161 -5.67 10.72 -8.55
C ALA A 161 -5.64 9.44 -9.39
N THR A 162 -4.86 8.47 -8.96
CA THR A 162 -4.87 7.11 -9.51
C THR A 162 -5.07 6.13 -8.36
N LEU A 163 -6.05 5.25 -8.49
CA LEU A 163 -6.38 4.23 -7.52
C LEU A 163 -5.73 2.90 -7.94
N GLY A 164 -4.93 2.31 -7.05
CA GLY A 164 -4.26 1.04 -7.30
C GLY A 164 -5.12 -0.20 -7.02
N PRO A 165 -4.56 -1.40 -7.19
CA PRO A 165 -5.18 -2.65 -6.80
C PRO A 165 -5.52 -2.67 -5.31
N ARG A 166 -6.69 -3.22 -4.98
CA ARG A 166 -7.24 -3.30 -3.63
C ARG A 166 -8.25 -4.43 -3.55
N ILE A 167 -8.63 -4.82 -2.36
CA ILE A 167 -9.78 -5.72 -2.20
C ILE A 167 -11.06 -4.97 -2.60
N CYS A 168 -11.90 -5.58 -3.44
CA CYS A 168 -13.16 -4.96 -3.90
C CYS A 168 -14.29 -5.13 -2.88
N GLY A 169 -15.35 -4.33 -3.04
CA GLY A 169 -16.51 -4.38 -2.14
C GLY A 169 -17.21 -5.74 -2.09
N ASP A 170 -17.19 -6.49 -3.18
CA ASP A 170 -17.77 -7.85 -3.24
C ASP A 170 -16.95 -8.90 -2.48
N CYS A 171 -15.71 -8.56 -2.16
CA CYS A 171 -14.77 -9.46 -1.47
C CYS A 171 -14.38 -9.02 -0.07
N TYR A 172 -14.58 -7.74 0.28
CA TYR A 172 -14.11 -7.20 1.56
C TYR A 172 -15.16 -7.34 2.66
N GLU A 173 -15.36 -8.56 3.11
CA GLU A 173 -16.23 -8.86 4.24
C GLU A 173 -15.61 -8.38 5.57
N VAL A 174 -16.37 -7.58 6.32
CA VAL A 174 -15.94 -6.97 7.59
C VAL A 174 -16.93 -7.20 8.74
N GLY A 175 -18.13 -7.72 8.44
CA GLY A 175 -19.23 -7.90 9.37
C GLY A 175 -20.07 -6.64 9.54
N ASP A 176 -21.30 -6.83 10.04
CA ASP A 176 -22.33 -5.78 10.10
C ASP A 176 -21.90 -4.59 10.97
N GLU A 177 -21.36 -4.83 12.15
CA GLU A 177 -20.97 -3.77 13.08
C GLU A 177 -19.93 -2.81 12.46
N VAL A 178 -18.90 -3.36 11.81
CA VAL A 178 -17.86 -2.59 11.15
C VAL A 178 -18.42 -1.87 9.92
N ALA A 179 -19.24 -2.55 9.11
CA ALA A 179 -19.86 -1.94 7.94
C ALA A 179 -20.78 -0.77 8.34
N ASP A 180 -21.62 -0.96 9.36
CA ASP A 180 -22.55 0.07 9.86
C ASP A 180 -21.82 1.27 10.50
N GLN A 181 -20.65 1.04 11.08
CA GLN A 181 -19.79 2.12 11.56
C GLN A 181 -19.16 2.89 10.40
N PHE A 182 -18.66 2.19 9.38
CA PHE A 182 -17.97 2.77 8.24
C PHE A 182 -18.88 3.68 7.40
N VAL A 183 -20.14 3.27 7.17
CA VAL A 183 -21.10 4.07 6.38
C VAL A 183 -21.55 5.37 7.06
N LYS A 184 -21.29 5.55 8.34
CA LYS A 184 -21.55 6.85 9.00
C LYS A 184 -20.69 7.96 8.41
N ARG A 185 -19.46 7.64 8.02
CA ARG A 185 -18.55 8.55 7.31
C ARG A 185 -18.71 8.45 5.80
N PHE A 186 -18.88 7.23 5.27
CA PHE A 186 -18.92 6.95 3.84
C PHE A 186 -20.27 6.35 3.43
N PRO A 187 -21.31 7.15 3.27
CA PRO A 187 -22.63 6.66 2.83
C PRO A 187 -22.55 5.88 1.51
N LEU A 188 -23.38 4.85 1.37
CA LEU A 188 -23.50 4.00 0.18
C LEU A 188 -22.32 3.04 -0.08
N THR A 189 -21.35 2.94 0.82
CA THR A 189 -20.20 2.03 0.66
C THR A 189 -20.41 0.65 1.28
N LYS A 190 -21.52 0.41 1.99
CA LYS A 190 -21.86 -0.94 2.49
C LYS A 190 -22.27 -1.83 1.33
N THR A 191 -21.68 -3.02 1.28
CA THR A 191 -21.96 -4.03 0.26
C THR A 191 -22.45 -5.32 0.93
N GLN A 192 -23.03 -6.20 0.13
CA GLN A 192 -23.17 -7.61 0.47
C GLN A 192 -22.10 -8.36 -0.31
N THR A 193 -21.21 -9.02 0.41
CA THR A 193 -20.12 -9.76 -0.25
C THR A 193 -20.63 -11.03 -0.93
N ARG A 194 -19.85 -11.55 -1.88
CA ARG A 194 -20.13 -12.86 -2.51
C ARG A 194 -20.09 -14.04 -1.54
N PHE A 195 -19.56 -13.81 -0.32
CA PHE A 195 -19.54 -14.80 0.75
C PHE A 195 -20.80 -14.73 1.63
N GLY A 196 -21.68 -13.75 1.40
CA GLY A 196 -22.95 -13.59 2.06
C GLY A 196 -22.97 -12.67 3.28
N GLY A 197 -21.82 -12.21 3.74
CA GLY A 197 -21.69 -11.28 4.86
C GLY A 197 -21.67 -9.81 4.44
N ALA A 198 -21.72 -8.90 5.42
CA ALA A 198 -21.63 -7.47 5.20
C ALA A 198 -20.18 -7.08 4.85
N GLY A 199 -20.03 -6.32 3.77
CA GLY A 199 -18.78 -5.78 3.28
C GLY A 199 -18.79 -4.27 3.16
N ILE A 200 -17.64 -3.73 2.74
CA ILE A 200 -17.46 -2.31 2.44
C ILE A 200 -16.65 -2.12 1.17
N ASP A 201 -16.94 -1.05 0.43
CA ASP A 201 -16.16 -0.63 -0.73
C ASP A 201 -15.23 0.54 -0.36
N ILE A 202 -13.94 0.23 -0.19
CA ILE A 202 -12.91 1.23 0.15
C ILE A 202 -12.52 2.11 -1.05
N ALA A 203 -12.78 1.67 -2.28
CA ALA A 203 -12.54 2.51 -3.45
C ALA A 203 -13.60 3.59 -3.57
N GLU A 204 -14.87 3.25 -3.38
CA GLU A 204 -15.96 4.23 -3.33
C GLU A 204 -15.76 5.21 -2.17
N ALA A 205 -15.34 4.74 -0.98
CA ALA A 205 -15.00 5.60 0.13
C ALA A 205 -13.86 6.58 -0.20
N ALA A 206 -12.82 6.11 -0.89
CA ALA A 206 -11.73 6.97 -1.34
C ALA A 206 -12.19 8.00 -2.37
N MET A 207 -13.08 7.64 -3.29
CA MET A 207 -13.69 8.58 -4.24
C MET A 207 -14.50 9.67 -3.54
N ILE A 208 -15.23 9.33 -2.48
CA ILE A 208 -15.95 10.30 -1.65
C ILE A 208 -14.97 11.26 -0.98
N ASP A 209 -13.92 10.76 -0.31
CA ASP A 209 -12.91 11.60 0.34
C ASP A 209 -12.14 12.48 -0.65
N LEU A 210 -11.77 11.97 -1.83
CA LEU A 210 -11.15 12.75 -2.90
C LEU A 210 -12.05 13.92 -3.33
N ALA A 211 -13.34 13.66 -3.56
CA ALA A 211 -14.30 14.69 -3.94
C ALA A 211 -14.45 15.76 -2.84
N PHE A 212 -14.52 15.37 -1.57
CA PHE A 212 -14.54 16.30 -0.44
C PHE A 212 -13.28 17.12 -0.32
N ALA A 213 -12.11 16.55 -0.63
CA ALA A 213 -10.83 17.26 -0.67
C ALA A 213 -10.68 18.17 -1.92
N GLY A 214 -11.66 18.18 -2.83
CA GLY A 214 -11.66 18.99 -4.05
C GLY A 214 -10.94 18.35 -5.24
N VAL A 215 -10.58 17.07 -5.15
CA VAL A 215 -9.95 16.30 -6.22
C VAL A 215 -11.02 15.58 -7.03
N HIS A 216 -11.25 16.03 -8.27
CA HIS A 216 -12.31 15.49 -9.14
C HIS A 216 -11.77 14.76 -10.37
N GLN A 217 -10.46 14.77 -10.58
CA GLN A 217 -9.83 14.08 -11.71
C GLN A 217 -9.26 12.74 -11.24
N VAL A 218 -9.84 11.64 -11.72
CA VAL A 218 -9.37 10.29 -11.42
C VAL A 218 -9.01 9.58 -12.72
N ALA A 219 -7.76 9.10 -12.79
CA ALA A 219 -7.30 8.32 -13.92
C ALA A 219 -7.79 6.88 -13.80
N ASP A 220 -8.50 6.39 -14.81
CA ASP A 220 -8.94 5.00 -14.87
C ASP A 220 -7.81 4.10 -15.37
N SER A 221 -7.29 3.25 -14.50
CA SER A 221 -6.28 2.24 -14.82
C SER A 221 -6.87 0.85 -15.12
N MET A 222 -8.16 0.64 -14.92
CA MET A 222 -8.83 -0.66 -15.09
C MET A 222 -8.63 -1.29 -16.47
N PRO A 223 -8.78 -0.57 -17.61
CA PRO A 223 -8.58 -1.19 -18.93
C PRO A 223 -7.17 -1.73 -19.14
N ARG A 224 -6.15 -1.04 -18.59
CA ARG A 224 -4.75 -1.47 -18.70
C ARG A 224 -4.48 -2.71 -17.85
N VAL A 225 -5.03 -2.75 -16.65
CA VAL A 225 -4.89 -3.91 -15.75
C VAL A 225 -5.62 -5.12 -16.31
N HIS A 226 -6.80 -4.93 -16.89
CA HIS A 226 -7.54 -6.01 -17.54
C HIS A 226 -6.74 -6.62 -18.69
N ALA A 227 -6.23 -5.80 -19.61
CA ALA A 227 -5.40 -6.24 -20.71
C ALA A 227 -4.10 -6.94 -20.24
N ALA A 228 -3.46 -6.44 -19.17
CA ALA A 228 -2.29 -7.07 -18.59
C ALA A 228 -2.62 -8.47 -18.00
N THR A 229 -3.77 -8.61 -17.35
CA THR A 229 -4.24 -9.88 -16.80
C THR A 229 -4.46 -10.92 -17.89
N GLU A 230 -5.11 -10.54 -19.00
CA GLU A 230 -5.31 -11.43 -20.16
C GLU A 230 -3.97 -11.83 -20.80
N TYR A 231 -3.04 -10.89 -20.94
CA TYR A 231 -1.72 -11.15 -21.52
C TYR A 231 -0.92 -12.18 -20.69
N LEU A 232 -1.08 -12.18 -19.37
CA LEU A 232 -0.35 -13.06 -18.45
C LEU A 232 -1.02 -14.42 -18.22
N GLU A 233 -2.10 -14.74 -18.92
CA GLU A 233 -2.79 -16.05 -18.83
C GLU A 233 -1.86 -17.23 -19.15
N ALA A 234 -0.86 -17.00 -20.01
CA ALA A 234 0.12 -17.99 -20.41
C ALA A 234 1.49 -17.82 -19.73
N ASP A 235 1.61 -16.95 -18.71
CA ASP A 235 2.87 -16.70 -18.03
C ASP A 235 3.31 -17.91 -17.19
N PRO A 236 4.50 -18.50 -17.46
CA PRO A 236 4.94 -19.73 -16.79
C PRO A 236 5.34 -19.51 -15.33
N GLU A 237 5.85 -18.33 -14.96
CA GLU A 237 6.26 -18.02 -13.58
C GLU A 237 5.03 -17.84 -12.72
N LEU A 238 4.03 -17.11 -13.22
CA LEU A 238 2.76 -16.93 -12.53
C LEU A 238 2.01 -18.28 -12.41
N ALA A 239 2.06 -19.12 -13.43
CA ALA A 239 1.49 -20.47 -13.38
C ALA A 239 2.16 -21.35 -12.31
N GLU A 240 3.49 -21.28 -12.19
CA GLU A 240 4.23 -22.00 -11.15
C GLU A 240 3.89 -21.46 -9.75
N LEU A 241 3.80 -20.14 -9.60
CA LEU A 241 3.37 -19.52 -8.36
C LEU A 241 1.97 -20.03 -7.95
N CYS A 242 1.02 -20.06 -8.86
CA CYS A 242 -0.33 -20.56 -8.61
C CYS A 242 -0.37 -22.02 -8.16
N ARG A 243 0.53 -22.87 -8.68
CA ARG A 243 0.63 -24.27 -8.27
C ARG A 243 1.20 -24.46 -6.87
N THR A 244 2.05 -23.52 -6.42
CA THR A 244 2.84 -23.69 -5.20
C THR A 244 2.38 -22.82 -4.02
N ASP A 245 1.63 -21.74 -4.29
CA ASP A 245 1.24 -20.79 -3.26
C ASP A 245 0.15 -21.27 -2.30
N GLY A 246 -0.67 -22.28 -2.72
CA GLY A 246 -1.78 -22.80 -1.91
C GLY A 246 -2.92 -21.79 -1.68
N GLU A 247 -2.97 -20.70 -2.44
CA GLU A 247 -3.93 -19.61 -2.25
C GLU A 247 -5.19 -19.72 -3.14
N GLY A 248 -5.42 -20.87 -3.76
CA GLY A 248 -6.58 -21.09 -4.62
C GLY A 248 -6.36 -22.25 -5.58
N PRO A 249 -7.12 -22.34 -6.70
CA PRO A 249 -6.91 -23.34 -7.72
C PRO A 249 -5.47 -23.36 -8.22
N ALA A 250 -4.92 -24.55 -8.48
CA ALA A 250 -3.55 -24.71 -8.95
C ALA A 250 -3.34 -24.21 -10.39
N GLU A 251 -4.39 -24.25 -11.19
CA GLU A 251 -4.33 -23.86 -12.59
C GLU A 251 -4.55 -22.35 -12.76
N LEU A 252 -3.58 -21.66 -13.38
CA LEU A 252 -3.63 -20.21 -13.62
C LEU A 252 -4.88 -19.80 -14.41
N ALA A 253 -5.21 -20.56 -15.47
CA ALA A 253 -6.39 -20.27 -16.29
C ALA A 253 -7.71 -20.34 -15.49
N GLU A 254 -7.81 -21.26 -14.52
CA GLU A 254 -8.96 -21.32 -13.62
C GLU A 254 -9.03 -20.09 -12.69
N ARG A 255 -7.88 -19.64 -12.14
CA ARG A 255 -7.84 -18.42 -11.32
C ARG A 255 -8.23 -17.19 -12.13
N ILE A 256 -7.69 -17.04 -13.35
CA ILE A 256 -8.01 -15.90 -14.23
C ILE A 256 -9.49 -15.93 -14.62
N GLY A 257 -10.02 -17.11 -14.97
CA GLY A 257 -11.44 -17.27 -15.28
C GLY A 257 -12.42 -16.92 -14.14
N ASN A 258 -11.93 -16.91 -12.91
CA ASN A 258 -12.72 -16.55 -11.72
C ASN A 258 -12.63 -15.06 -11.35
N ILE A 259 -11.91 -14.23 -12.10
CA ILE A 259 -11.75 -12.81 -11.84
C ILE A 259 -13.00 -12.06 -12.35
N ASN A 260 -13.75 -11.45 -11.42
CA ASN A 260 -14.82 -10.51 -11.76
C ASN A 260 -14.31 -9.07 -11.81
N HIS A 261 -13.35 -8.75 -10.95
CA HIS A 261 -12.76 -7.42 -10.83
C HIS A 261 -11.24 -7.49 -10.95
N SER A 262 -10.68 -7.08 -12.08
CA SER A 262 -9.25 -7.19 -12.38
C SER A 262 -8.35 -6.43 -11.40
N MET A 263 -8.88 -5.38 -10.73
CA MET A 263 -8.18 -4.64 -9.68
C MET A 263 -8.33 -5.26 -8.28
N CYS A 264 -9.13 -6.32 -8.13
CA CYS A 264 -9.33 -6.96 -6.84
C CYS A 264 -8.15 -7.85 -6.47
N THR A 265 -7.49 -7.53 -5.38
CA THR A 265 -6.34 -8.28 -4.88
C THR A 265 -6.71 -9.70 -4.43
N LEU A 266 -7.94 -9.91 -3.92
CA LEU A 266 -8.40 -11.24 -3.54
C LEU A 266 -8.62 -12.16 -4.75
N GLU A 267 -9.15 -11.61 -5.85
CA GLU A 267 -9.51 -12.39 -7.05
C GLU A 267 -8.35 -12.60 -7.99
N ASN A 268 -7.57 -11.54 -8.24
CA ASN A 268 -6.54 -11.53 -9.26
C ASN A 268 -5.19 -12.02 -8.70
N PRO A 269 -4.66 -13.16 -9.20
CA PRO A 269 -3.40 -13.74 -8.72
C PRO A 269 -2.16 -12.88 -9.03
N LEU A 270 -2.27 -11.85 -9.87
CA LEU A 270 -1.20 -10.87 -10.10
C LEU A 270 -0.88 -10.03 -8.85
N TRP A 271 -1.83 -9.95 -7.91
CA TRP A 271 -1.69 -9.11 -6.74
C TRP A 271 -1.54 -9.95 -5.47
N TYR A 272 -0.73 -9.48 -4.55
CA TYR A 272 -0.72 -10.04 -3.19
C TYR A 272 -1.97 -9.61 -2.43
N SER A 273 -2.50 -10.54 -1.62
CA SER A 273 -3.67 -10.31 -0.78
C SER A 273 -3.46 -10.90 0.60
N HIS A 274 -3.53 -10.06 1.61
CA HIS A 274 -3.53 -10.48 3.01
C HIS A 274 -4.72 -11.39 3.32
N ARG A 275 -5.90 -11.05 2.78
CA ARG A 275 -7.12 -11.85 2.98
C ARG A 275 -6.97 -13.24 2.34
N ARG A 276 -6.43 -13.34 1.12
CA ARG A 276 -6.24 -14.62 0.44
C ARG A 276 -5.20 -15.47 1.15
N ALA A 277 -4.08 -14.89 1.57
CA ALA A 277 -3.06 -15.57 2.36
C ALA A 277 -3.61 -16.06 3.71
N SER A 278 -4.40 -15.23 4.39
CA SER A 278 -5.06 -15.60 5.65
C SER A 278 -6.05 -16.75 5.48
N LEU A 279 -6.84 -16.75 4.41
CA LEU A 279 -7.74 -17.87 4.08
C LEU A 279 -6.97 -19.17 3.77
N ALA A 280 -5.77 -19.05 3.23
CA ALA A 280 -4.85 -20.16 2.98
C ALA A 280 -4.01 -20.56 4.21
N ASN A 281 -4.26 -19.96 5.38
CA ASN A 281 -3.52 -20.16 6.64
C ASN A 281 -2.01 -19.92 6.51
N LYS A 282 -1.59 -18.98 5.68
CA LYS A 282 -0.18 -18.58 5.56
C LYS A 282 0.24 -17.67 6.71
N ALA A 283 1.46 -17.85 7.19
CA ALA A 283 2.07 -17.00 8.22
C ALA A 283 2.49 -15.63 7.66
N HIS A 284 2.78 -15.55 6.36
CA HIS A 284 3.26 -14.34 5.69
C HIS A 284 2.65 -14.23 4.30
N GLU A 285 2.44 -12.99 3.84
CA GLU A 285 2.07 -12.66 2.47
C GLU A 285 3.10 -11.71 1.85
N GLY A 286 3.18 -11.70 0.52
CA GLY A 286 3.86 -10.64 -0.21
C GLY A 286 3.07 -9.33 -0.21
N ARG A 287 3.71 -8.25 -0.67
CA ARG A 287 3.08 -6.94 -0.82
C ARG A 287 3.40 -6.35 -2.17
N LEU A 288 2.43 -5.73 -2.81
CA LEU A 288 2.67 -4.85 -3.93
C LEU A 288 3.24 -3.52 -3.44
N LEU A 289 4.08 -2.90 -4.23
CA LEU A 289 4.59 -1.56 -4.00
C LEU A 289 4.05 -0.63 -5.09
N ALA A 290 3.22 0.32 -4.70
CA ALA A 290 2.78 1.42 -5.55
C ALA A 290 3.79 2.55 -5.45
N LEU A 291 4.21 3.10 -6.59
CA LEU A 291 5.21 4.16 -6.68
C LEU A 291 4.69 5.34 -7.50
N ILE A 292 5.02 6.54 -7.06
CA ILE A 292 4.90 7.75 -7.85
C ILE A 292 6.18 8.57 -7.77
N VAL A 293 6.64 9.08 -8.91
CA VAL A 293 7.87 9.86 -9.01
C VAL A 293 7.68 11.00 -10.00
N ARG A 294 8.25 12.15 -9.66
CA ARG A 294 8.49 13.26 -10.59
C ARG A 294 9.94 13.20 -11.07
N GLN A 295 10.13 13.05 -12.35
CA GLN A 295 11.44 13.12 -13.01
C GLN A 295 11.78 14.55 -13.45
#